data_38068afddf8517113f5f57cfbc81863f
#
_entry.id   38068afddf8517113f5f57cfbc81863f
#
_cell.length_a   1.000
_cell.length_b   1.000
_cell.length_c   1.000
_cell.angle_alpha   90.00
_cell.angle_beta   90.00
_cell.angle_gamma   90.00
#
_symmetry.space_group_name_H-M   'P 1'
#
loop_
_entity.id
_entity.type
_entity.pdbx_description
1 polymer ?
#
loop_
_entity_poly.entity_id
_entity_poly.type
_entity_poly.pdbx_seq_one_letter_code
_entity_poly.pdbx_strand_id
1 'polypeptide(L)'
;MYVLANLERKCPLMSIESDLKKDGITVIEPLDITTVNVIAKNVSKKIVAAFSNLGFNFDTLYERFSKLPMYIADMPEGMSEASYFYKNSAIYFRDGMGLADLEKFAVHELIHNFQEQKNEKGDLTRLGLCTFKGSKPTGMALNEAAVQLLASNILENTFETATYYDITFSTVSPNCYPLLCNLIYQMAYVTGEEVLFESTFNSND
;
A
#
# COMPACT_ATOMS: atom_id res chain seq x y z
N MET A 1 49.63 -15.81 -7.07
CA MET A 1 48.52 -16.73 -6.76
C MET A 1 47.30 -15.86 -6.41
N TYR A 2 46.48 -15.50 -7.44
CA TYR A 2 45.32 -14.63 -7.28
C TYR A 2 44.12 -15.50 -6.94
N VAL A 3 43.54 -15.29 -5.75
CA VAL A 3 42.28 -15.88 -5.34
C VAL A 3 41.16 -15.05 -5.98
N LEU A 4 40.56 -15.60 -7.02
CA LEU A 4 39.30 -15.09 -7.58
C LEU A 4 38.20 -15.38 -6.56
N ALA A 5 37.78 -14.36 -5.82
CA ALA A 5 36.54 -14.40 -5.05
C ALA A 5 35.38 -14.40 -6.05
N ASN A 6 34.72 -15.53 -6.20
CA ASN A 6 33.44 -15.67 -6.89
C ASN A 6 32.40 -14.88 -6.11
N LEU A 7 32.16 -13.63 -6.52
CA LEU A 7 30.98 -12.88 -6.21
C LEU A 7 29.84 -13.46 -7.07
N GLU A 8 29.18 -14.50 -6.56
CA GLU A 8 27.88 -14.90 -7.06
C GLU A 8 26.94 -13.70 -6.94
N ARG A 9 26.73 -13.01 -8.05
CA ARG A 9 25.61 -12.06 -8.19
C ARG A 9 24.35 -12.91 -8.11
N LYS A 10 23.76 -13.00 -6.92
CA LYS A 10 22.41 -13.56 -6.77
C LYS A 10 21.51 -12.87 -7.77
N CYS A 11 20.85 -13.65 -8.63
CA CYS A 11 19.86 -13.14 -9.57
C CYS A 11 18.79 -12.39 -8.75
N PRO A 12 18.47 -11.12 -9.06
CA PRO A 12 17.49 -10.35 -8.28
C PRO A 12 16.15 -11.06 -8.10
N LEU A 13 15.69 -11.81 -9.11
CA LEU A 13 14.47 -12.61 -9.07
C LEU A 13 14.50 -13.69 -7.98
N MET A 14 15.63 -14.41 -7.82
CA MET A 14 15.74 -15.44 -6.77
C MET A 14 15.68 -14.84 -5.36
N SER A 15 16.07 -13.57 -5.17
CA SER A 15 15.96 -12.91 -3.87
C SER A 15 14.51 -12.54 -3.54
N ILE A 16 13.71 -12.10 -4.50
CA ILE A 16 12.31 -11.74 -4.30
C ILE A 16 11.45 -12.96 -3.95
N GLU A 17 11.56 -14.05 -4.73
CA GLU A 17 10.84 -15.30 -4.39
C GLU A 17 11.22 -15.85 -3.02
N SER A 18 12.49 -15.75 -2.64
CA SER A 18 12.95 -16.18 -1.31
C SER A 18 12.35 -15.33 -0.20
N ASP A 19 12.20 -14.02 -0.43
CA ASP A 19 11.61 -13.12 0.56
C ASP A 19 10.10 -13.32 0.67
N LEU A 20 9.38 -13.45 -0.45
CA LEU A 20 7.95 -13.79 -0.45
C LEU A 20 7.67 -15.11 0.28
N LYS A 21 8.49 -16.14 0.03
CA LYS A 21 8.37 -17.43 0.72
C LYS A 21 8.60 -17.35 2.23
N LYS A 22 9.47 -16.44 2.72
CA LYS A 22 9.64 -16.20 4.16
C LYS A 22 8.37 -15.64 4.79
N ASP A 23 7.64 -14.82 4.04
CA ASP A 23 6.36 -14.26 4.45
C ASP A 23 5.18 -15.22 4.16
N GLY A 24 5.47 -16.42 3.62
CA GLY A 24 4.49 -17.45 3.30
C GLY A 24 3.72 -17.23 1.99
N ILE A 25 4.11 -16.22 1.21
CA ILE A 25 3.44 -15.87 -0.05
C ILE A 25 4.00 -16.73 -1.18
N THR A 26 3.10 -17.40 -1.92
CA THR A 26 3.43 -18.17 -3.12
C THR A 26 2.68 -17.60 -4.32
N VAL A 27 3.42 -17.09 -5.31
CA VAL A 27 2.83 -16.54 -6.54
C VAL A 27 2.21 -17.67 -7.36
N ILE A 28 0.96 -17.51 -7.77
CA ILE A 28 0.22 -18.43 -8.65
C ILE A 28 0.39 -17.98 -10.10
N GLU A 29 -0.03 -16.75 -10.41
CA GLU A 29 0.02 -16.21 -11.75
C GLU A 29 0.01 -14.68 -11.76
N PRO A 30 0.50 -14.02 -12.82
CA PRO A 30 0.31 -12.60 -13.02
C PRO A 30 -1.16 -12.30 -13.30
N LEU A 31 -1.65 -11.17 -12.76
CA LEU A 31 -2.96 -10.66 -13.12
C LEU A 31 -2.95 -10.21 -14.58
N ASP A 32 -4.01 -10.52 -15.33
CA ASP A 32 -4.07 -10.14 -16.74
C ASP A 32 -4.08 -8.61 -16.92
N ILE A 33 -3.48 -8.15 -18.02
CA ILE A 33 -3.28 -6.72 -18.27
C ILE A 33 -4.58 -5.94 -18.39
N THR A 34 -5.67 -6.58 -18.83
CA THR A 34 -6.98 -5.93 -18.94
C THR A 34 -7.52 -5.62 -17.58
N THR A 35 -7.44 -6.57 -16.64
CA THR A 35 -7.84 -6.42 -15.24
C THR A 35 -6.97 -5.37 -14.55
N VAL A 36 -5.64 -5.39 -14.73
CA VAL A 36 -4.73 -4.35 -14.21
C VAL A 36 -5.14 -2.97 -14.69
N ASN A 37 -5.42 -2.81 -15.99
CA ASN A 37 -5.85 -1.52 -16.55
C ASN A 37 -7.21 -1.05 -16.01
N VAL A 38 -8.15 -1.96 -15.76
CA VAL A 38 -9.45 -1.63 -15.17
C VAL A 38 -9.27 -1.15 -13.73
N ILE A 39 -8.50 -1.87 -12.92
CA ILE A 39 -8.16 -1.48 -11.55
C ILE A 39 -7.48 -0.10 -11.54
N ALA A 40 -6.41 0.07 -12.31
CA ALA A 40 -5.66 1.32 -12.40
C ALA A 40 -6.57 2.50 -12.77
N LYS A 41 -7.44 2.31 -13.78
CA LYS A 41 -8.38 3.34 -14.23
C LYS A 41 -9.39 3.73 -13.16
N ASN A 42 -10.01 2.72 -12.53
CA ASN A 42 -11.09 2.96 -11.57
C ASN A 42 -10.54 3.56 -10.28
N VAL A 43 -9.41 3.06 -9.77
CA VAL A 43 -8.77 3.60 -8.56
C VAL A 43 -8.26 5.02 -8.81
N SER A 44 -7.62 5.31 -9.95
CA SER A 44 -7.19 6.67 -10.30
C SER A 44 -8.34 7.66 -10.31
N LYS A 45 -9.50 7.28 -10.87
CA LYS A 45 -10.71 8.13 -10.85
C LYS A 45 -11.20 8.40 -9.44
N LYS A 46 -11.24 7.37 -8.59
CA LYS A 46 -11.68 7.49 -7.20
C LYS A 46 -10.75 8.39 -6.39
N ILE A 47 -9.42 8.28 -6.55
CA ILE A 47 -8.43 9.15 -5.89
C ILE A 47 -8.65 10.61 -6.29
N VAL A 48 -8.77 10.90 -7.60
CA VAL A 48 -8.99 12.26 -8.10
C VAL A 48 -10.31 12.84 -7.59
N ALA A 49 -11.36 12.02 -7.49
CA ALA A 49 -12.65 12.47 -6.96
C ALA A 49 -12.60 12.74 -5.46
N ALA A 50 -12.01 11.83 -4.67
CA ALA A 50 -11.93 11.95 -3.22
C ALA A 50 -11.03 13.11 -2.76
N PHE A 51 -9.97 13.41 -3.51
CA PHE A 51 -8.96 14.41 -3.17
C PHE A 51 -8.80 15.46 -4.27
N SER A 52 -9.92 15.99 -4.76
CA SER A 52 -9.95 16.99 -5.86
C SER A 52 -9.18 18.27 -5.53
N ASN A 53 -9.04 18.61 -4.25
CA ASN A 53 -8.29 19.76 -3.74
C ASN A 53 -6.77 19.52 -3.69
N LEU A 54 -6.28 18.29 -3.74
CA LEU A 54 -4.85 17.99 -3.73
C LEU A 54 -4.20 18.01 -5.13
N GLY A 55 -4.96 18.30 -6.17
CA GLY A 55 -4.44 18.50 -7.52
C GLY A 55 -3.93 17.24 -8.23
N PHE A 56 -4.38 16.04 -7.83
CA PHE A 56 -4.03 14.81 -8.51
C PHE A 56 -4.47 14.79 -9.97
N ASN A 57 -3.55 14.38 -10.86
CA ASN A 57 -3.84 14.23 -12.28
C ASN A 57 -4.17 12.77 -12.60
N PHE A 58 -5.33 12.55 -13.22
CA PHE A 58 -5.79 11.20 -13.59
C PHE A 58 -4.80 10.45 -14.49
N ASP A 59 -4.28 11.11 -15.53
CA ASP A 59 -3.41 10.45 -16.51
C ASP A 59 -2.09 10.00 -15.87
N THR A 60 -1.54 10.83 -14.97
CA THR A 60 -0.33 10.50 -14.21
C THR A 60 -0.54 9.29 -13.28
N LEU A 61 -1.66 9.26 -12.55
CA LEU A 61 -2.00 8.13 -11.68
C LEU A 61 -2.24 6.85 -12.50
N TYR A 62 -3.04 6.96 -13.56
CA TYR A 62 -3.35 5.82 -14.43
C TYR A 62 -2.09 5.25 -15.09
N GLU A 63 -1.22 6.10 -15.64
CA GLU A 63 0.05 5.68 -16.24
C GLU A 63 0.94 4.94 -15.23
N ARG A 64 1.01 5.44 -14.00
CA ARG A 64 1.79 4.81 -12.94
C ARG A 64 1.21 3.45 -12.54
N PHE A 65 -0.08 3.40 -12.25
CA PHE A 65 -0.74 2.19 -11.73
C PHE A 65 -0.90 1.09 -12.79
N SER A 66 -1.14 1.45 -14.06
CA SER A 66 -1.26 0.48 -15.15
C SER A 66 0.04 -0.25 -15.49
N LYS A 67 1.19 0.30 -15.05
CA LYS A 67 2.52 -0.32 -15.23
C LYS A 67 2.95 -1.18 -14.05
N LEU A 68 2.17 -1.16 -12.95
CA LEU A 68 2.53 -1.87 -11.74
C LEU A 68 2.28 -3.37 -11.90
N PRO A 69 3.28 -4.22 -11.61
CA PRO A 69 3.07 -5.67 -11.59
C PRO A 69 2.07 -6.05 -10.51
N MET A 70 1.06 -6.83 -10.88
CA MET A 70 0.05 -7.36 -9.99
C MET A 70 -0.06 -8.88 -10.18
N TYR A 71 -0.19 -9.63 -9.10
CA TYR A 71 -0.16 -11.08 -9.08
C TYR A 71 -1.28 -11.65 -8.22
N ILE A 72 -1.79 -12.82 -8.62
CA ILE A 72 -2.58 -13.69 -7.75
C ILE A 72 -1.60 -14.59 -6.98
N ALA A 73 -1.83 -14.75 -5.69
CA ALA A 73 -0.95 -15.49 -4.81
C ALA A 73 -1.72 -16.29 -3.75
N ASP A 74 -1.16 -17.43 -3.37
CA ASP A 74 -1.54 -18.10 -2.14
C ASP A 74 -0.89 -17.36 -0.96
N MET A 75 -1.72 -16.91 -0.02
CA MET A 75 -1.32 -16.09 1.12
C MET A 75 -1.74 -16.74 2.42
N PRO A 76 -0.91 -16.66 3.48
CA PRO A 76 -1.20 -17.30 4.76
C PRO A 76 -2.54 -16.85 5.36
N GLU A 77 -3.17 -17.72 6.10
CA GLU A 77 -4.35 -17.37 6.90
C GLU A 77 -3.99 -16.27 7.90
N GLY A 78 -4.88 -15.28 8.04
CA GLY A 78 -4.66 -14.10 8.89
C GLY A 78 -3.81 -12.98 8.28
N MET A 79 -3.26 -13.18 7.08
CA MET A 79 -2.67 -12.10 6.30
C MET A 79 -3.76 -11.28 5.61
N SER A 80 -3.47 -10.01 5.30
CA SER A 80 -4.34 -9.14 4.49
C SER A 80 -4.70 -9.80 3.16
N GLU A 81 -5.84 -9.39 2.59
CA GLU A 81 -6.31 -9.88 1.28
C GLU A 81 -5.45 -9.39 0.11
N ALA A 82 -4.71 -8.30 0.30
CA ALA A 82 -3.70 -7.81 -0.65
C ALA A 82 -2.46 -7.35 0.11
N SER A 83 -1.32 -7.28 -0.57
CA SER A 83 -0.06 -6.80 -0.01
C SER A 83 0.81 -6.13 -1.06
N TYR A 84 1.26 -4.90 -0.80
CA TYR A 84 2.27 -4.22 -1.59
C TYR A 84 3.67 -4.61 -1.12
N PHE A 85 4.46 -5.16 -2.02
CA PHE A 85 5.83 -5.55 -1.72
C PHE A 85 6.82 -4.54 -2.32
N TYR A 86 7.33 -3.63 -1.50
CA TYR A 86 8.16 -2.50 -1.93
C TYR A 86 9.51 -2.89 -2.55
N LYS A 87 10.02 -4.11 -2.31
CA LYS A 87 11.31 -4.56 -2.88
C LYS A 87 11.27 -4.73 -4.39
N ASN A 88 10.12 -5.08 -4.93
CA ASN A 88 9.92 -5.19 -6.38
C ASN A 88 8.78 -4.32 -6.89
N SER A 89 8.22 -3.46 -6.03
CA SER A 89 7.11 -2.55 -6.34
C SER A 89 5.96 -3.30 -7.01
N ALA A 90 5.48 -4.39 -6.39
CA ALA A 90 4.41 -5.23 -6.92
C ALA A 90 3.30 -5.44 -5.88
N ILE A 91 2.07 -5.68 -6.36
CA ILE A 91 0.93 -6.04 -5.51
C ILE A 91 0.63 -7.53 -5.66
N TYR A 92 0.37 -8.20 -4.54
CA TYR A 92 -0.04 -9.58 -4.47
C TYR A 92 -1.45 -9.65 -3.88
N PHE A 93 -2.36 -10.28 -4.58
CA PHE A 93 -3.75 -10.48 -4.17
C PHE A 93 -3.97 -11.94 -3.82
N ARG A 94 -4.74 -12.19 -2.78
CA ARG A 94 -5.17 -13.54 -2.41
C ARG A 94 -5.97 -14.16 -3.55
N ASP A 95 -5.76 -15.44 -3.79
CA ASP A 95 -6.52 -16.22 -4.79
C ASP A 95 -8.02 -16.24 -4.48
N GLY A 96 -8.82 -16.36 -5.54
CA GLY A 96 -10.27 -16.46 -5.46
C GLY A 96 -11.04 -15.15 -5.41
N MET A 97 -10.39 -13.99 -5.52
CA MET A 97 -11.07 -12.68 -5.53
C MET A 97 -11.74 -12.38 -6.87
N GLY A 98 -12.95 -11.79 -6.79
CA GLY A 98 -13.58 -11.15 -7.94
C GLY A 98 -13.03 -9.74 -8.21
N LEU A 99 -13.33 -9.17 -9.39
CA LEU A 99 -12.85 -7.85 -9.80
C LEU A 99 -13.18 -6.74 -8.77
N ALA A 100 -14.36 -6.77 -8.18
CA ALA A 100 -14.78 -5.78 -7.18
C ALA A 100 -13.91 -5.80 -5.92
N ASP A 101 -13.52 -7.02 -5.47
CA ASP A 101 -12.63 -7.17 -4.31
C ASP A 101 -11.21 -6.77 -4.67
N LEU A 102 -10.71 -7.16 -5.86
CA LEU A 102 -9.41 -6.72 -6.36
C LEU A 102 -9.31 -5.18 -6.38
N GLU A 103 -10.31 -4.48 -6.93
CA GLU A 103 -10.36 -3.01 -6.93
C GLU A 103 -10.38 -2.43 -5.51
N LYS A 104 -11.19 -2.99 -4.62
CA LYS A 104 -11.31 -2.55 -3.23
C LYS A 104 -9.99 -2.63 -2.49
N PHE A 105 -9.32 -3.78 -2.53
CA PHE A 105 -8.07 -3.99 -1.83
C PHE A 105 -6.88 -3.31 -2.53
N ALA A 106 -6.93 -3.14 -3.85
CA ALA A 106 -5.92 -2.38 -4.58
C ALA A 106 -5.80 -0.93 -4.12
N VAL A 107 -6.87 -0.29 -3.62
CA VAL A 107 -6.82 1.12 -3.20
C VAL A 107 -5.73 1.34 -2.15
N HIS A 108 -5.70 0.53 -1.10
CA HIS A 108 -4.70 0.60 -0.03
C HIS A 108 -3.28 0.40 -0.59
N GLU A 109 -3.08 -0.63 -1.38
CA GLU A 109 -1.76 -1.02 -1.89
C GLU A 109 -1.23 -0.03 -2.95
N LEU A 110 -2.10 0.59 -3.74
CA LEU A 110 -1.73 1.62 -4.70
C LEU A 110 -1.33 2.93 -4.01
N ILE A 111 -1.90 3.25 -2.84
CA ILE A 111 -1.44 4.38 -2.03
C ILE A 111 0.00 4.11 -1.56
N HIS A 112 0.33 2.91 -1.08
CA HIS A 112 1.71 2.55 -0.72
C HIS A 112 2.67 2.70 -1.90
N ASN A 113 2.28 2.24 -3.09
CA ASN A 113 3.09 2.46 -4.29
C ASN A 113 3.30 3.95 -4.55
N PHE A 114 2.26 4.78 -4.39
CA PHE A 114 2.38 6.21 -4.62
C PHE A 114 3.31 6.90 -3.62
N GLN A 115 3.29 6.46 -2.36
CA GLN A 115 4.14 6.97 -1.28
C GLN A 115 5.62 6.61 -1.41
N GLU A 116 5.96 5.63 -2.24
CA GLU A 116 7.30 5.05 -2.27
C GLU A 116 8.37 6.06 -2.70
N GLN A 117 9.33 6.33 -1.81
CA GLN A 117 10.54 7.09 -2.10
C GLN A 117 11.77 6.21 -1.93
N LYS A 118 12.61 6.18 -2.96
CA LYS A 118 13.87 5.43 -3.00
C LYS A 118 15.05 6.36 -3.21
N ASN A 119 16.20 6.00 -2.65
CA ASN A 119 17.46 6.69 -2.93
C ASN A 119 18.02 6.26 -4.32
N GLU A 120 19.14 6.86 -4.72
CA GLU A 120 19.83 6.56 -5.99
C GLU A 120 20.26 5.09 -6.13
N LYS A 121 20.36 4.35 -5.02
CA LYS A 121 20.70 2.92 -5.00
C LYS A 121 19.48 2.01 -5.10
N GLY A 122 18.28 2.59 -5.11
CA GLY A 122 17.02 1.84 -5.09
C GLY A 122 16.56 1.38 -3.71
N ASP A 123 17.22 1.80 -2.63
CA ASP A 123 16.78 1.46 -1.27
C ASP A 123 15.62 2.36 -0.86
N LEU A 124 14.61 1.76 -0.23
CA LEU A 124 13.47 2.50 0.31
C LEU A 124 13.91 3.43 1.45
N THR A 125 13.60 4.70 1.32
CA THR A 125 13.95 5.73 2.33
C THR A 125 12.72 6.21 3.08
N ARG A 126 11.57 6.25 2.41
CA ARG A 126 10.31 6.72 3.00
C ARG A 126 9.09 6.06 2.34
N LEU A 127 8.04 5.90 3.12
CA LEU A 127 6.73 5.42 2.71
C LEU A 127 5.69 6.18 3.53
N GLY A 128 5.14 7.27 3.00
CA GLY A 128 4.22 8.15 3.73
C GLY A 128 4.82 8.67 5.05
N LEU A 129 4.17 8.33 6.15
CA LEU A 129 4.60 8.70 7.51
C LEU A 129 5.72 7.78 8.06
N CYS A 130 6.14 6.76 7.30
CA CYS A 130 7.18 5.83 7.72
C CYS A 130 8.52 6.19 7.09
N THR A 131 9.58 6.27 7.91
CA THR A 131 10.96 6.45 7.46
C THR A 131 11.76 5.18 7.64
N PHE A 132 12.75 4.96 6.77
CA PHE A 132 13.62 3.79 6.80
C PHE A 132 15.07 4.19 7.05
N LYS A 133 15.70 3.54 8.03
CA LYS A 133 17.16 3.59 8.25
C LYS A 133 17.73 2.20 7.99
N GLY A 134 18.19 1.99 6.75
CA GLY A 134 18.47 0.64 6.23
C GLY A 134 17.18 -0.20 6.21
N SER A 135 17.18 -1.38 6.84
CA SER A 135 16.01 -2.27 6.92
C SER A 135 15.07 -1.98 8.11
N LYS A 136 15.34 -0.92 8.91
CA LYS A 136 14.54 -0.62 10.11
C LYS A 136 13.52 0.48 9.81
N PRO A 137 12.21 0.15 9.81
CA PRO A 137 11.15 1.14 9.67
C PRO A 137 10.89 1.86 11.01
N THR A 138 10.49 3.13 10.92
CA THR A 138 9.97 3.92 12.04
C THR A 138 8.68 4.60 11.59
N GLY A 139 7.59 4.43 12.33
CA GLY A 139 6.28 4.99 11.99
C GLY A 139 5.40 4.09 11.14
N MET A 140 5.76 2.81 10.92
CA MET A 140 5.01 1.89 10.05
C MET A 140 3.54 1.79 10.45
N ALA A 141 3.24 1.55 11.73
CA ALA A 141 1.85 1.40 12.18
C ALA A 141 1.01 2.67 11.97
N LEU A 142 1.61 3.84 12.12
CA LEU A 142 0.94 5.12 11.84
C LEU A 142 0.71 5.30 10.34
N ASN A 143 1.69 4.90 9.52
CA ASN A 143 1.54 4.96 8.07
C ASN A 143 0.43 4.02 7.58
N GLU A 144 0.39 2.78 8.07
CA GLU A 144 -0.68 1.83 7.74
C GLU A 144 -2.07 2.39 8.08
N ALA A 145 -2.20 3.00 9.27
CA ALA A 145 -3.45 3.62 9.68
C ALA A 145 -3.81 4.86 8.82
N ALA A 146 -2.83 5.67 8.44
CA ALA A 146 -3.04 6.81 7.57
C ALA A 146 -3.46 6.36 6.16
N VAL A 147 -2.80 5.35 5.58
CA VAL A 147 -3.17 4.75 4.29
C VAL A 147 -4.58 4.16 4.36
N GLN A 148 -4.91 3.46 5.45
CA GLN A 148 -6.24 2.90 5.64
C GLN A 148 -7.32 3.98 5.74
N LEU A 149 -7.04 5.11 6.40
CA LEU A 149 -7.96 6.25 6.44
C LEU A 149 -8.15 6.87 5.05
N LEU A 150 -7.07 7.08 4.28
CA LEU A 150 -7.14 7.54 2.90
C LEU A 150 -7.94 6.57 2.02
N ALA A 151 -7.68 5.27 2.14
CA ALA A 151 -8.41 4.23 1.41
C ALA A 151 -9.90 4.23 1.77
N SER A 152 -10.25 4.43 3.04
CA SER A 152 -11.63 4.54 3.49
C SER A 152 -12.34 5.75 2.89
N ASN A 153 -11.65 6.89 2.76
CA ASN A 153 -12.20 8.08 2.09
C ASN A 153 -12.41 7.84 0.59
N ILE A 154 -11.44 7.21 -0.09
CA ILE A 154 -11.53 6.87 -1.52
C ILE A 154 -12.68 5.88 -1.79
N LEU A 155 -12.94 4.97 -0.86
CA LEU A 155 -14.01 3.96 -0.95
C LEU A 155 -15.34 4.47 -0.41
N GLU A 156 -15.41 5.73 0.06
CA GLU A 156 -16.61 6.34 0.64
C GLU A 156 -17.18 5.53 1.82
N ASN A 157 -16.30 4.93 2.63
CA ASN A 157 -16.70 4.16 3.80
C ASN A 157 -17.43 5.05 4.80
N THR A 158 -18.55 4.56 5.33
CA THR A 158 -19.29 5.24 6.40
C THR A 158 -18.74 4.86 7.78
N PHE A 159 -19.06 5.69 8.78
CA PHE A 159 -18.75 5.38 10.17
C PHE A 159 -19.56 4.18 10.65
N GLU A 160 -18.85 3.21 11.22
CA GLU A 160 -19.39 2.01 11.85
C GLU A 160 -18.94 1.93 13.30
N THR A 161 -19.61 1.11 14.11
CA THR A 161 -19.26 0.90 15.50
C THR A 161 -18.27 -0.26 15.61
N ALA A 162 -17.17 -0.03 16.32
CA ALA A 162 -16.19 -1.06 16.70
C ALA A 162 -16.06 -1.12 18.23
N THR A 163 -15.81 -2.31 18.77
CA THR A 163 -15.53 -2.50 20.21
C THR A 163 -14.15 -3.11 20.37
N TYR A 164 -13.32 -2.45 21.18
CA TYR A 164 -11.96 -2.87 21.44
C TYR A 164 -11.65 -2.72 22.94
N TYR A 165 -11.27 -3.80 23.63
CA TYR A 165 -11.06 -3.81 25.09
C TYR A 165 -12.25 -3.18 25.86
N ASP A 166 -13.47 -3.61 25.57
CA ASP A 166 -14.72 -3.13 26.18
C ASP A 166 -15.03 -1.63 25.93
N ILE A 167 -14.25 -0.95 25.10
CA ILE A 167 -14.51 0.42 24.67
C ILE A 167 -15.16 0.40 23.30
N THR A 168 -16.37 0.95 23.20
CA THR A 168 -17.11 1.08 21.95
C THR A 168 -16.92 2.49 21.39
N PHE A 169 -16.56 2.59 20.10
CA PHE A 169 -16.31 3.84 19.41
C PHE A 169 -16.71 3.75 17.93
N SER A 170 -16.83 4.89 17.29
CA SER A 170 -17.16 5.01 15.87
C SER A 170 -15.88 5.14 15.04
N THR A 171 -15.78 4.45 13.90
CA THR A 171 -14.63 4.49 13.00
C THR A 171 -15.05 4.21 11.55
N VAL A 172 -14.29 4.70 10.57
CA VAL A 172 -14.47 4.38 9.14
C VAL A 172 -13.77 3.08 8.74
N SER A 173 -13.02 2.47 9.67
CA SER A 173 -12.26 1.24 9.43
C SER A 173 -12.38 0.26 10.60
N PRO A 174 -13.55 -0.39 10.76
CA PRO A 174 -13.82 -1.25 11.92
C PRO A 174 -12.92 -2.50 11.96
N ASN A 175 -12.45 -2.98 10.80
CA ASN A 175 -11.72 -4.23 10.67
C ASN A 175 -10.19 -4.05 10.53
N CYS A 176 -9.72 -2.83 10.24
CA CYS A 176 -8.30 -2.55 10.00
C CYS A 176 -7.84 -1.34 10.81
N TYR A 177 -6.97 -1.55 11.78
CA TYR A 177 -6.38 -0.49 12.61
C TYR A 177 -7.38 0.52 13.22
N PRO A 178 -8.53 0.11 13.77
CA PRO A 178 -9.63 1.01 14.09
C PRO A 178 -9.27 2.16 15.04
N LEU A 179 -8.48 1.89 16.08
CA LEU A 179 -8.01 2.91 17.03
C LEU A 179 -6.98 3.85 16.41
N LEU A 180 -6.04 3.31 15.62
CA LEU A 180 -5.02 4.13 14.98
C LEU A 180 -5.61 5.00 13.87
N CYS A 181 -6.59 4.50 13.11
CA CYS A 181 -7.33 5.32 12.13
C CYS A 181 -8.01 6.52 12.82
N ASN A 182 -8.64 6.31 13.99
CA ASN A 182 -9.21 7.41 14.76
C ASN A 182 -8.15 8.40 15.27
N LEU A 183 -6.97 7.91 15.66
CA LEU A 183 -5.85 8.78 16.03
C LEU A 183 -5.40 9.64 14.85
N ILE A 184 -5.20 9.04 13.69
CA ILE A 184 -4.85 9.78 12.45
C ILE A 184 -5.95 10.78 12.09
N TYR A 185 -7.22 10.43 12.24
CA TYR A 185 -8.34 11.33 12.00
C TYR A 185 -8.32 12.54 12.94
N GLN A 186 -8.00 12.34 14.23
CA GLN A 186 -7.82 13.43 15.18
C GLN A 186 -6.59 14.30 14.85
N MET A 187 -5.49 13.69 14.40
CA MET A 187 -4.33 14.43 13.91
C MET A 187 -4.71 15.30 12.71
N ALA A 188 -5.43 14.75 11.74
CA ALA A 188 -5.93 15.48 10.58
C ALA A 188 -6.81 16.68 10.97
N TYR A 189 -7.67 16.51 11.98
CA TYR A 189 -8.49 17.61 12.50
C TYR A 189 -7.64 18.76 13.09
N VAL A 190 -6.53 18.44 13.78
CA VAL A 190 -5.65 19.44 14.42
C VAL A 190 -4.71 20.10 13.41
N THR A 191 -4.15 19.33 12.47
CA THR A 191 -3.17 19.82 11.49
C THR A 191 -3.81 20.41 10.23
N GLY A 192 -5.06 20.06 9.96
CA GLY A 192 -5.74 20.22 8.68
C GLY A 192 -5.68 18.93 7.86
N GLU A 193 -6.82 18.46 7.40
CA GLU A 193 -6.93 17.22 6.62
C GLU A 193 -6.06 17.26 5.36
N GLU A 194 -6.11 18.38 4.62
CA GLU A 194 -5.33 18.57 3.40
C GLU A 194 -3.83 18.43 3.66
N VAL A 195 -3.34 19.05 4.71
CA VAL A 195 -1.90 19.02 5.07
C VAL A 195 -1.45 17.60 5.39
N LEU A 196 -2.19 16.89 6.24
CA LEU A 196 -1.83 15.53 6.62
C LEU A 196 -1.94 14.56 5.45
N PHE A 197 -3.00 14.67 4.64
CA PHE A 197 -3.23 13.76 3.52
C PHE A 197 -2.22 14.02 2.39
N GLU A 198 -1.94 15.28 2.07
CA GLU A 198 -0.89 15.64 1.10
C GLU A 198 0.48 15.13 1.55
N SER A 199 0.85 15.35 2.82
CA SER A 199 2.09 14.85 3.40
C SER A 199 2.16 13.33 3.36
N THR A 200 1.05 12.64 3.67
CA THR A 200 0.97 11.18 3.64
C THR A 200 1.14 10.63 2.22
N PHE A 201 0.48 11.22 1.21
CA PHE A 201 0.63 10.79 -0.18
C PHE A 201 2.03 11.09 -0.73
N ASN A 202 2.53 12.30 -0.53
CA ASN A 202 3.80 12.73 -1.12
C ASN A 202 5.03 12.30 -0.33
N SER A 203 4.84 11.62 0.81
CA SER A 203 5.94 11.17 1.68
C SER A 203 6.89 12.33 2.05
N ASN A 204 6.34 13.48 2.39
CA ASN A 204 7.08 14.66 2.84
C ASN A 204 6.73 15.03 4.29
N ASP A 205 7.49 15.96 4.87
CA ASP A 205 7.25 16.48 6.22
C ASP A 205 6.31 17.68 6.18
#